data_247a61cdfcb9e26480730dada30fe0e3
#
_entry.id   247a61cdfcb9e26480730dada30fe0e3
#
_cell.length_a   1.000
_cell.length_b   1.000
_cell.length_c   1.000
_cell.angle_alpha   90.00
_cell.angle_beta   90.00
_cell.angle_gamma   90.00
#
_symmetry.space_group_name_H-M   'P 1'
#
loop_
_entity.id
_entity.type
_entity.pdbx_description
1 polymer ?
#
loop_
_entity_poly.entity_id
_entity_poly.type
_entity_poly.pdbx_seq_one_letter_code
_entity_poly.pdbx_strand_id
1 'polypeptide(L)'
;QPWWLDWTAGLFPVIAVVFVLRSFLFEPFKIPSGSMIPTLWIGDLILVNKFHYGVRLPVVNLKLTQGTPVARGDVMVFRYPPRPSVDYIKRVVAIPGDQVAYLNKKLTINGQPVPTEALPEFFDESVMRYFKQSQEKLGTQPHNLIVDDERPAFIPGADDFPFRDQCNYTIEGVVCKVPQGHYFMMGDN
;
A
#
# COMPACT_ATOMS: atom_id res chain seq x y z
N GLN A 1 15.35 -49.01 -4.60
CA GLN A 1 14.67 -47.86 -5.23
C GLN A 1 15.74 -46.85 -5.66
N PRO A 2 15.53 -46.06 -6.72
CA PRO A 2 16.47 -45.06 -7.13
C PRO A 2 16.60 -43.98 -6.03
N TRP A 3 17.82 -43.57 -5.69
CA TRP A 3 18.12 -42.62 -4.62
C TRP A 3 17.37 -41.29 -4.72
N TRP A 4 17.03 -40.85 -5.92
CA TRP A 4 16.28 -39.58 -6.13
C TRP A 4 14.81 -39.71 -5.68
N LEU A 5 14.19 -40.89 -5.65
CA LEU A 5 12.84 -41.11 -5.12
C LEU A 5 12.82 -40.95 -3.61
N ASP A 6 13.83 -41.42 -2.91
CA ASP A 6 13.89 -41.24 -1.43
C ASP A 6 14.10 -39.78 -1.06
N TRP A 7 14.90 -39.04 -1.83
CA TRP A 7 15.09 -37.61 -1.63
C TRP A 7 13.80 -36.80 -1.92
N THR A 8 13.14 -37.08 -3.04
CA THR A 8 11.89 -36.37 -3.38
C THR A 8 10.76 -36.69 -2.40
N ALA A 9 10.61 -37.94 -2.00
CA ALA A 9 9.63 -38.35 -1.00
C ALA A 9 9.91 -37.73 0.38
N GLY A 10 11.19 -37.66 0.79
CA GLY A 10 11.58 -37.05 2.05
C GLY A 10 11.39 -35.52 2.09
N LEU A 11 11.56 -34.83 0.97
CA LEU A 11 11.38 -33.39 0.85
C LEU A 11 9.92 -32.97 0.62
N PHE A 12 9.09 -33.88 0.11
CA PHE A 12 7.69 -33.60 -0.23
C PHE A 12 6.88 -32.94 0.90
N PRO A 13 6.90 -33.45 2.16
CA PRO A 13 6.12 -32.83 3.23
C PRO A 13 6.58 -31.41 3.53
N VAL A 14 7.88 -31.15 3.46
CA VAL A 14 8.44 -29.80 3.68
C VAL A 14 8.00 -28.86 2.58
N ILE A 15 8.12 -29.27 1.33
CA ILE A 15 7.69 -28.49 0.16
C ILE A 15 6.19 -28.24 0.23
N ALA A 16 5.38 -29.24 0.60
CA ALA A 16 3.93 -29.11 0.72
C ALA A 16 3.55 -28.11 1.81
N VAL A 17 4.18 -28.16 2.98
CA VAL A 17 3.95 -27.20 4.06
C VAL A 17 4.32 -25.78 3.62
N VAL A 18 5.50 -25.58 3.03
CA VAL A 18 5.95 -24.27 2.54
C VAL A 18 5.00 -23.75 1.44
N PHE A 19 4.56 -24.62 0.54
CA PHE A 19 3.60 -24.26 -0.50
C PHE A 19 2.27 -23.78 0.08
N VAL A 20 1.72 -24.51 1.06
CA VAL A 20 0.46 -24.13 1.72
C VAL A 20 0.62 -22.79 2.47
N LEU A 21 1.68 -22.64 3.25
CA LEU A 21 1.95 -21.41 3.99
C LEU A 21 2.03 -20.21 3.05
N ARG A 22 2.84 -20.32 1.99
CA ARG A 22 3.03 -19.23 1.01
C ARG A 22 1.80 -18.95 0.17
N SER A 23 1.01 -19.99 -0.16
CA SER A 23 -0.18 -19.82 -1.00
C SER A 23 -1.34 -19.16 -0.27
N PHE A 24 -1.52 -19.47 1.02
CA PHE A 24 -2.73 -19.10 1.75
C PHE A 24 -2.50 -18.14 2.92
N LEU A 25 -1.35 -18.17 3.55
CA LEU A 25 -1.15 -17.45 4.80
C LEU A 25 -0.22 -16.24 4.65
N PHE A 26 1.02 -16.44 4.23
CA PHE A 26 2.03 -15.40 4.25
C PHE A 26 2.87 -15.39 2.98
N GLU A 27 3.20 -14.19 2.53
CA GLU A 27 4.11 -14.01 1.40
C GLU A 27 5.22 -13.02 1.78
N PRO A 28 6.50 -13.43 1.72
CA PRO A 28 7.60 -12.51 1.89
C PRO A 28 7.67 -11.56 0.69
N PHE A 29 7.75 -10.26 0.98
CA PHE A 29 7.83 -9.22 -0.03
C PHE A 29 8.99 -8.29 0.29
N LYS A 30 9.82 -7.95 -0.70
CA LYS A 30 10.92 -7.00 -0.56
C LYS A 30 10.48 -5.63 -1.06
N ILE A 31 10.68 -4.60 -0.25
CA ILE A 31 10.29 -3.23 -0.59
C ILE A 31 11.20 -2.68 -1.71
N PRO A 32 10.60 -2.36 -2.89
CA PRO A 32 11.40 -1.95 -4.05
C PRO A 32 11.63 -0.44 -4.14
N SER A 33 10.87 0.38 -3.41
CA SER A 33 10.90 1.84 -3.55
C SER A 33 10.70 2.56 -2.23
N GLY A 34 11.18 3.81 -2.16
CA GLY A 34 11.09 4.66 -0.96
C GLY A 34 9.73 5.33 -0.73
N SER A 35 8.70 4.99 -1.50
CA SER A 35 7.40 5.68 -1.41
C SER A 35 6.62 5.47 -0.11
N MET A 36 7.13 4.64 0.79
CA MET A 36 6.57 4.38 2.11
C MET A 36 7.54 4.78 3.25
N ILE A 37 8.61 5.50 2.93
CA ILE A 37 9.48 6.11 3.94
C ILE A 37 8.68 7.19 4.70
N PRO A 38 8.78 7.27 6.03
CA PRO A 38 9.72 6.56 6.91
C PRO A 38 9.19 5.21 7.43
N THR A 39 7.99 4.79 7.05
CA THR A 39 7.36 3.56 7.58
C THR A 39 8.07 2.29 7.10
N LEU A 40 8.44 2.24 5.82
CA LEU A 40 9.14 1.11 5.20
C LEU A 40 10.28 1.62 4.33
N TRP A 41 11.45 0.98 4.48
CA TRP A 41 12.67 1.34 3.77
C TRP A 41 12.91 0.47 2.54
N ILE A 42 13.63 1.03 1.57
CA ILE A 42 14.06 0.26 0.40
C ILE A 42 14.91 -0.92 0.84
N GLY A 43 14.54 -2.12 0.41
CA GLY A 43 15.24 -3.35 0.75
C GLY A 43 14.70 -4.10 1.96
N ASP A 44 13.81 -3.50 2.74
CA ASP A 44 13.13 -4.19 3.85
C ASP A 44 12.41 -5.43 3.35
N LEU A 45 12.46 -6.48 4.17
CA LEU A 45 11.68 -7.70 3.98
C LEU A 45 10.47 -7.66 4.89
N ILE A 46 9.28 -7.63 4.31
CA ILE A 46 8.02 -7.69 5.03
C ILE A 46 7.33 -9.02 4.80
N LEU A 47 6.50 -9.42 5.73
CA LEU A 47 5.65 -10.60 5.60
C LEU A 47 4.20 -10.16 5.40
N VAL A 48 3.71 -10.34 4.17
CA VAL A 48 2.34 -9.96 3.80
C VAL A 48 1.37 -11.01 4.33
N ASN A 49 0.43 -10.56 5.16
CA ASN A 49 -0.65 -11.39 5.67
C ASN A 49 -1.76 -11.51 4.61
N LYS A 50 -1.88 -12.69 3.97
CA LYS A 50 -2.84 -12.92 2.88
C LYS A 50 -4.25 -13.24 3.37
N PHE A 51 -4.40 -13.75 4.58
CA PHE A 51 -5.70 -14.18 5.10
C PHE A 51 -6.50 -13.06 5.78
N HIS A 52 -5.87 -11.93 6.11
CA HIS A 52 -6.52 -10.81 6.81
C HIS A 52 -7.76 -10.30 6.06
N TYR A 53 -7.65 -10.15 4.74
CA TYR A 53 -8.75 -9.70 3.88
C TYR A 53 -9.53 -10.86 3.20
N GLY A 54 -9.39 -12.07 3.72
CA GLY A 54 -10.02 -13.28 3.24
C GLY A 54 -9.09 -14.15 2.39
N VAL A 55 -9.20 -15.46 2.61
CA VAL A 55 -8.42 -16.47 1.89
C VAL A 55 -8.91 -16.57 0.45
N ARG A 56 -7.97 -16.57 -0.48
CA ARG A 56 -8.24 -16.76 -1.92
C ARG A 56 -7.53 -17.99 -2.44
N LEU A 57 -8.18 -18.71 -3.37
CA LEU A 57 -7.53 -19.81 -4.07
C LEU A 57 -6.39 -19.26 -4.95
N PRO A 58 -5.18 -19.85 -4.85
CA PRO A 58 -4.10 -19.50 -5.74
C PRO A 58 -4.53 -19.82 -7.20
N VAL A 59 -3.98 -19.11 -8.18
CA VAL A 59 -4.24 -19.23 -9.61
C VAL A 59 -5.59 -18.65 -10.05
N VAL A 60 -6.72 -19.14 -9.52
CA VAL A 60 -8.08 -18.69 -9.90
C VAL A 60 -8.55 -17.46 -9.13
N ASN A 61 -7.85 -17.07 -8.07
CA ASN A 61 -8.13 -15.90 -7.24
C ASN A 61 -9.58 -15.85 -6.67
N LEU A 62 -10.24 -17.00 -6.54
CA LEU A 62 -11.58 -17.13 -5.98
C LEU A 62 -11.53 -16.91 -4.47
N LYS A 63 -12.34 -16.00 -3.95
CA LYS A 63 -12.41 -15.72 -2.51
C LYS A 63 -13.18 -16.83 -1.80
N LEU A 64 -12.53 -17.50 -0.84
CA LEU A 64 -13.09 -18.61 -0.07
C LEU A 64 -13.74 -18.16 1.23
N THR A 65 -13.16 -17.12 1.88
CA THR A 65 -13.65 -16.63 3.16
C THR A 65 -13.80 -15.12 3.12
N GLN A 66 -14.76 -14.61 3.88
CA GLN A 66 -14.84 -13.19 4.16
C GLN A 66 -13.75 -12.85 5.18
N GLY A 67 -12.90 -11.85 4.84
CA GLY A 67 -11.91 -11.32 5.77
C GLY A 67 -12.39 -10.03 6.43
N THR A 68 -11.51 -9.42 7.21
CA THR A 68 -11.72 -8.09 7.77
C THR A 68 -11.91 -7.07 6.65
N PRO A 69 -12.87 -6.14 6.76
CA PRO A 69 -12.98 -5.04 5.81
C PRO A 69 -11.70 -4.19 5.80
N VAL A 70 -11.32 -3.73 4.61
CA VAL A 70 -10.21 -2.80 4.47
C VAL A 70 -10.56 -1.48 5.14
N ALA A 71 -9.68 -0.99 5.99
CA ALA A 71 -9.86 0.26 6.72
C ALA A 71 -8.88 1.34 6.28
N ARG A 72 -9.21 2.61 6.58
CA ARG A 72 -8.26 3.72 6.40
C ARG A 72 -7.06 3.51 7.32
N GLY A 73 -5.86 3.78 6.80
CA GLY A 73 -4.61 3.56 7.50
C GLY A 73 -3.95 2.20 7.22
N ASP A 74 -4.67 1.23 6.65
CA ASP A 74 -4.10 -0.08 6.31
C ASP A 74 -3.01 0.07 5.25
N VAL A 75 -1.89 -0.63 5.43
CA VAL A 75 -0.84 -0.75 4.40
C VAL A 75 -1.11 -2.02 3.60
N MET A 76 -1.20 -1.87 2.29
CA MET A 76 -1.54 -2.97 1.39
C MET A 76 -0.54 -3.12 0.26
N VAL A 77 -0.24 -4.38 -0.08
CA VAL A 77 0.41 -4.75 -1.33
C VAL A 77 -0.66 -5.09 -2.35
N PHE A 78 -0.60 -4.48 -3.53
CA PHE A 78 -1.58 -4.70 -4.60
C PHE A 78 -0.93 -4.59 -5.97
N ARG A 79 -1.56 -5.20 -6.96
CA ARG A 79 -1.14 -5.06 -8.36
C ARG A 79 -1.54 -3.68 -8.88
N TYR A 80 -0.58 -2.97 -9.48
CA TYR A 80 -0.83 -1.64 -10.03
C TYR A 80 -1.81 -1.72 -11.21
N PRO A 81 -3.01 -1.09 -11.13
CA PRO A 81 -4.07 -1.29 -12.13
C PRO A 81 -3.65 -1.02 -13.57
N PRO A 82 -2.90 0.06 -13.90
CA PRO A 82 -2.44 0.29 -15.27
C PRO A 82 -1.41 -0.73 -15.75
N ARG A 83 -0.65 -1.37 -14.83
CA ARG A 83 0.37 -2.38 -15.13
C ARG A 83 0.33 -3.50 -14.09
N PRO A 84 -0.56 -4.50 -14.23
CA PRO A 84 -0.77 -5.55 -13.22
C PRO A 84 0.41 -6.50 -12.99
N SER A 85 1.47 -6.39 -13.79
CA SER A 85 2.74 -7.11 -13.56
C SER A 85 3.62 -6.45 -12.49
N VAL A 86 3.26 -5.25 -12.02
CA VAL A 86 4.01 -4.50 -11.03
C VAL A 86 3.21 -4.45 -9.74
N ASP A 87 3.83 -4.88 -8.65
CA ASP A 87 3.25 -4.78 -7.31
C ASP A 87 3.61 -3.44 -6.67
N TYR A 88 2.62 -2.79 -6.10
CA TYR A 88 2.76 -1.57 -5.32
C TYR A 88 2.45 -1.85 -3.85
N ILE A 89 3.12 -1.11 -2.98
CA ILE A 89 2.79 -1.02 -1.57
C ILE A 89 2.43 0.42 -1.24
N LYS A 90 1.25 0.63 -0.70
CA LYS A 90 0.71 1.94 -0.35
C LYS A 90 -0.22 1.84 0.85
N ARG A 91 -0.52 3.01 1.44
CA ARG A 91 -1.49 3.13 2.52
C ARG A 91 -2.87 3.46 1.97
N VAL A 92 -3.89 2.82 2.53
CA VAL A 92 -5.31 3.14 2.25
C VAL A 92 -5.64 4.46 2.92
N VAL A 93 -5.88 5.49 2.11
CA VAL A 93 -6.24 6.82 2.58
C VAL A 93 -7.75 6.96 2.68
N ALA A 94 -8.47 6.50 1.65
CA ALA A 94 -9.92 6.58 1.64
C ALA A 94 -10.55 5.28 1.12
N ILE A 95 -11.72 4.97 1.64
CA ILE A 95 -12.52 3.77 1.36
C ILE A 95 -13.71 4.09 0.43
N PRO A 96 -14.39 3.08 -0.12
CA PRO A 96 -15.53 3.28 -1.02
C PRO A 96 -16.57 4.26 -0.46
N GLY A 97 -16.97 5.26 -1.26
CA GLY A 97 -17.92 6.28 -0.91
C GLY A 97 -17.33 7.55 -0.28
N ASP A 98 -16.08 7.53 0.13
CA ASP A 98 -15.42 8.73 0.65
C ASP A 98 -15.17 9.77 -0.43
N GLN A 99 -15.15 11.03 -0.01
CA GLN A 99 -14.57 12.13 -0.77
C GLN A 99 -13.20 12.45 -0.15
N VAL A 100 -12.14 12.29 -0.93
CA VAL A 100 -10.77 12.60 -0.53
C VAL A 100 -10.29 13.84 -1.27
N ALA A 101 -9.67 14.76 -0.55
CA ALA A 101 -9.01 15.93 -1.10
C ALA A 101 -7.57 15.98 -0.57
N TYR A 102 -6.61 16.04 -1.48
CA TYR A 102 -5.21 16.29 -1.18
C TYR A 102 -4.81 17.58 -1.87
N LEU A 103 -4.91 18.70 -1.15
CA LEU A 103 -4.68 20.03 -1.67
C LEU A 103 -3.59 20.72 -0.87
N ASN A 104 -2.63 21.32 -1.57
CA ASN A 104 -1.49 22.00 -0.93
C ASN A 104 -0.82 21.13 0.15
N LYS A 105 -0.69 19.82 -0.17
CA LYS A 105 -0.08 18.78 0.71
C LYS A 105 -0.82 18.55 2.03
N LYS A 106 -2.09 18.91 2.07
CA LYS A 106 -2.98 18.63 3.21
C LYS A 106 -4.09 17.67 2.80
N LEU A 107 -4.26 16.65 3.61
CA LEU A 107 -5.27 15.62 3.39
C LEU A 107 -6.58 15.98 4.12
N THR A 108 -7.68 15.84 3.40
CA THR A 108 -9.03 16.03 3.93
C THR A 108 -9.90 14.86 3.47
N ILE A 109 -10.68 14.28 4.37
CA ILE A 109 -11.60 13.18 4.07
C ILE A 109 -13.00 13.60 4.49
N ASN A 110 -13.96 13.50 3.57
CA ASN A 110 -15.37 13.90 3.79
C ASN A 110 -15.52 15.31 4.38
N GLY A 111 -14.67 16.25 3.91
CA GLY A 111 -14.67 17.64 4.38
C GLY A 111 -13.97 17.86 5.72
N GLN A 112 -13.46 16.82 6.36
CA GLN A 112 -12.74 16.94 7.64
C GLN A 112 -11.23 16.81 7.41
N PRO A 113 -10.43 17.78 7.86
CA PRO A 113 -8.98 17.67 7.81
C PRO A 113 -8.50 16.47 8.63
N VAL A 114 -7.58 15.71 8.08
CA VAL A 114 -6.95 14.60 8.83
C VAL A 114 -5.99 15.22 9.87
N PRO A 115 -6.12 14.84 11.15
CA PRO A 115 -5.26 15.37 12.20
C PRO A 115 -3.79 15.02 11.96
N THR A 116 -2.93 16.04 11.98
CA THR A 116 -1.48 15.90 11.84
C THR A 116 -0.77 16.64 12.95
N GLU A 117 0.31 16.06 13.46
CA GLU A 117 1.20 16.64 14.45
C GLU A 117 2.60 16.77 13.85
N ALA A 118 3.19 17.97 13.92
CA ALA A 118 4.52 18.20 13.40
C ALA A 118 5.57 17.46 14.22
N LEU A 119 6.50 16.81 13.56
CA LEU A 119 7.66 16.14 14.15
C LEU A 119 8.96 16.86 13.76
N PRO A 120 10.09 16.56 14.42
CA PRO A 120 11.39 17.01 13.96
C PRO A 120 11.63 16.58 12.50
N GLU A 121 12.40 17.39 11.78
CA GLU A 121 12.74 17.08 10.39
C GLU A 121 13.39 15.70 10.27
N PHE A 122 12.99 14.99 9.22
CA PHE A 122 13.52 13.69 8.89
C PHE A 122 14.70 13.83 7.93
N PHE A 123 15.85 13.25 8.27
CA PHE A 123 17.00 13.20 7.39
C PHE A 123 17.00 11.90 6.60
N ASP A 124 16.87 11.98 5.29
CA ASP A 124 16.98 10.83 4.39
C ASP A 124 18.42 10.70 3.89
N GLU A 125 19.13 9.69 4.40
CA GLU A 125 20.53 9.40 4.04
C GLU A 125 20.68 9.02 2.57
N SER A 126 19.65 8.46 1.93
CA SER A 126 19.73 8.00 0.54
C SER A 126 19.84 9.15 -0.46
N VAL A 127 19.27 10.30 -0.11
CA VAL A 127 19.29 11.54 -0.92
C VAL A 127 20.01 12.69 -0.22
N MET A 128 20.54 12.46 1.00
CA MET A 128 21.28 13.44 1.81
C MET A 128 20.51 14.75 2.02
N ARG A 129 19.20 14.65 2.33
CA ARG A 129 18.32 15.81 2.50
C ARG A 129 17.42 15.68 3.71
N TYR A 130 17.04 16.86 4.25
CA TYR A 130 16.01 16.97 5.28
C TYR A 130 14.64 17.16 4.64
N PHE A 131 13.63 16.50 5.21
CA PHE A 131 12.24 16.62 4.84
C PHE A 131 11.40 16.99 6.06
N LYS A 132 10.33 17.74 5.83
CA LYS A 132 9.32 17.96 6.87
C LYS A 132 8.67 16.62 7.20
N GLN A 133 8.63 16.31 8.49
CA GLN A 133 7.98 15.12 9.01
C GLN A 133 6.78 15.50 9.86
N SER A 134 5.73 14.71 9.76
CA SER A 134 4.57 14.79 10.64
C SER A 134 4.02 13.42 10.97
N GLN A 135 3.34 13.32 12.10
CA GLN A 135 2.55 12.17 12.45
C GLN A 135 1.11 12.43 12.05
N GLU A 136 0.51 11.52 11.30
CA GLU A 136 -0.87 11.59 10.83
C GLU A 136 -1.71 10.50 11.48
N LYS A 137 -2.95 10.83 11.86
CA LYS A 137 -3.90 9.88 12.40
C LYS A 137 -5.03 9.62 11.42
N LEU A 138 -4.79 8.71 10.50
CA LEU A 138 -5.74 8.36 9.45
C LEU A 138 -6.72 7.24 9.85
N GLY A 139 -6.25 6.30 10.65
CA GLY A 139 -7.03 5.16 11.15
C GLY A 139 -6.91 5.02 12.67
N THR A 140 -6.85 3.77 13.12
CA THR A 140 -6.68 3.48 14.56
C THR A 140 -5.27 3.72 15.04
N GLN A 141 -4.27 3.54 14.18
CA GLN A 141 -2.86 3.73 14.50
C GLN A 141 -2.32 4.97 13.81
N PRO A 142 -1.62 5.86 14.55
CA PRO A 142 -0.91 6.95 13.92
C PRO A 142 0.27 6.42 13.11
N HIS A 143 0.65 7.16 12.08
CA HIS A 143 1.84 6.86 11.28
C HIS A 143 2.58 8.15 10.93
N ASN A 144 3.86 8.02 10.64
CA ASN A 144 4.67 9.14 10.23
C ASN A 144 4.64 9.26 8.70
N LEU A 145 4.65 10.50 8.22
CA LEU A 145 4.80 10.81 6.81
C LEU A 145 5.85 11.90 6.62
N ILE A 146 6.44 11.94 5.45
CA ILE A 146 7.36 13.01 5.05
C ILE A 146 6.81 13.77 3.86
N VAL A 147 7.13 15.05 3.78
CA VAL A 147 6.67 15.94 2.72
C VAL A 147 7.88 16.65 2.10
N ASP A 148 8.02 16.51 0.78
CA ASP A 148 8.99 17.25 0.00
C ASP A 148 8.35 18.57 -0.50
N ASP A 149 8.67 19.68 0.14
CA ASP A 149 8.11 21.00 -0.20
C ASP A 149 8.53 21.49 -1.59
N GLU A 150 9.61 20.96 -2.15
CA GLU A 150 10.09 21.33 -3.48
C GLU A 150 9.30 20.66 -4.62
N ARG A 151 8.58 19.58 -4.33
CA ARG A 151 7.74 18.92 -5.31
C ARG A 151 6.31 19.46 -5.29
N PRO A 152 5.66 19.59 -6.43
CA PRO A 152 4.24 19.97 -6.47
C PRO A 152 3.37 18.90 -5.81
N ALA A 153 2.20 19.29 -5.31
CA ALA A 153 1.22 18.37 -4.72
C ALA A 153 0.64 17.37 -5.73
N PHE A 154 0.71 17.70 -7.00
CA PHE A 154 0.29 16.85 -8.11
C PHE A 154 1.26 16.98 -9.29
N ILE A 155 1.57 15.85 -9.95
CA ILE A 155 2.36 15.80 -11.17
C ILE A 155 1.39 15.60 -12.34
N PRO A 156 1.28 16.58 -13.28
CA PRO A 156 0.49 16.40 -14.49
C PRO A 156 1.04 15.25 -15.34
N GLY A 157 0.15 14.45 -15.94
CA GLY A 157 0.54 13.34 -16.80
C GLY A 157 0.64 11.99 -16.09
N ALA A 158 0.04 11.87 -14.92
CA ALA A 158 -0.17 10.55 -14.29
C ALA A 158 -0.87 9.59 -15.27
N ASP A 159 -0.49 8.31 -15.20
CA ASP A 159 -1.10 7.23 -15.99
C ASP A 159 -2.63 7.31 -15.94
N ASP A 160 -3.28 6.96 -17.05
CA ASP A 160 -4.72 6.80 -17.05
C ASP A 160 -5.11 5.58 -16.20
N PHE A 161 -6.17 5.71 -15.41
CA PHE A 161 -6.64 4.66 -14.52
C PHE A 161 -8.17 4.62 -14.50
N PRO A 162 -8.78 3.47 -14.16
CA PRO A 162 -10.22 3.35 -14.06
C PRO A 162 -10.81 4.40 -13.10
N PHE A 163 -11.92 5.06 -13.51
CA PHE A 163 -12.63 6.09 -12.75
C PHE A 163 -11.83 7.38 -12.49
N ARG A 164 -10.88 7.71 -13.36
CA ARG A 164 -10.19 9.00 -13.31
C ARG A 164 -11.14 10.19 -13.42
N ASP A 165 -12.25 10.03 -14.11
CA ASP A 165 -13.33 11.00 -14.23
C ASP A 165 -14.01 11.36 -12.88
N GLN A 166 -13.85 10.50 -11.85
CA GLN A 166 -14.28 10.79 -10.48
C GLN A 166 -13.31 11.67 -9.71
N CYS A 167 -12.18 12.06 -10.35
CA CYS A 167 -11.14 12.88 -9.77
C CYS A 167 -11.00 14.20 -10.53
N ASN A 168 -10.96 15.29 -9.76
CA ASN A 168 -10.61 16.61 -10.28
C ASN A 168 -9.18 16.96 -9.89
N TYR A 169 -8.32 17.12 -10.90
CA TYR A 169 -6.92 17.46 -10.74
C TYR A 169 -6.70 18.95 -11.01
N THR A 170 -6.02 19.61 -10.09
CA THR A 170 -5.66 21.02 -10.19
C THR A 170 -4.18 21.21 -9.88
N ILE A 171 -3.65 22.41 -10.08
CA ILE A 171 -2.29 22.76 -9.66
C ILE A 171 -2.07 22.62 -8.15
N GLU A 172 -3.13 22.75 -7.35
CA GLU A 172 -3.09 22.64 -5.90
C GLU A 172 -3.11 21.19 -5.41
N GLY A 173 -3.53 20.25 -6.29
CA GLY A 173 -3.60 18.83 -5.95
C GLY A 173 -4.78 18.11 -6.59
N VAL A 174 -5.43 17.22 -5.86
CA VAL A 174 -6.49 16.35 -6.36
C VAL A 174 -7.66 16.24 -5.38
N VAL A 175 -8.86 16.21 -5.93
CA VAL A 175 -10.11 15.88 -5.21
C VAL A 175 -10.76 14.71 -5.92
N CYS A 176 -11.01 13.59 -5.20
CA CYS A 176 -11.61 12.40 -5.76
C CYS A 176 -12.81 11.95 -4.92
N LYS A 177 -13.82 11.41 -5.60
CA LYS A 177 -14.85 10.59 -4.96
C LYS A 177 -14.51 9.12 -5.20
N VAL A 178 -14.32 8.36 -4.13
CA VAL A 178 -13.91 6.95 -4.23
C VAL A 178 -15.10 6.09 -4.65
N PRO A 179 -15.05 5.43 -5.82
CA PRO A 179 -16.15 4.57 -6.31
C PRO A 179 -16.31 3.31 -5.44
N GLN A 180 -17.47 2.66 -5.56
CA GLN A 180 -17.71 1.39 -4.90
C GLN A 180 -16.71 0.32 -5.35
N GLY A 181 -16.18 -0.45 -4.39
CA GLY A 181 -15.19 -1.48 -4.64
C GLY A 181 -13.76 -0.97 -4.90
N HIS A 182 -13.51 0.34 -4.78
CA HIS A 182 -12.21 0.96 -4.99
C HIS A 182 -11.70 1.66 -3.72
N TYR A 183 -10.40 1.87 -3.68
CA TYR A 183 -9.72 2.51 -2.55
C TYR A 183 -8.78 3.60 -3.08
N PHE A 184 -8.66 4.69 -2.36
CA PHE A 184 -7.68 5.70 -2.67
C PHE A 184 -6.41 5.43 -1.86
N MET A 185 -5.28 5.29 -2.57
CA MET A 185 -4.02 4.84 -2.01
C MET A 185 -2.95 5.91 -2.15
N MET A 186 -2.19 6.17 -1.07
CA MET A 186 -1.05 7.09 -1.10
C MET A 186 0.18 6.46 -0.46
N GLY A 187 1.36 6.99 -0.75
CA GLY A 187 2.58 6.70 -0.01
C GLY A 187 2.68 7.57 1.22
N ASP A 188 3.57 7.19 2.13
CA ASP A 188 3.93 8.00 3.30
C ASP A 188 5.02 9.05 2.96
N ASN A 189 5.47 9.05 1.68
CA ASN A 189 6.44 9.97 1.09
C ASN A 189 5.91 10.55 -0.22
#